data_ed7bf1bff8f94a8339b45e7e908f61d2
#
_entry.id   ed7bf1bff8f94a8339b45e7e908f61d2
#
_cell.length_a   1.000
_cell.length_b   1.000
_cell.length_c   1.000
_cell.angle_alpha   90.00
_cell.angle_beta   90.00
_cell.angle_gamma   90.00
#
_symmetry.space_group_name_H-M   'P 1'
#
loop_
_entity.id
_entity.type
_entity.pdbx_description
1 polymer ?
#
loop_
_entity_poly.entity_id
_entity_poly.type
_entity_poly.pdbx_seq_one_letter_code
_entity_poly.pdbx_strand_id
1 'polypeptide(L)'
;DEADGASGYDYVISTSKDPSDKEARIDVVKNQVQTTAAFKYVQQGTYYAYCHAWKRDENGKKVFGEWSNVYPFSVTAITPDTPEILSVKTKGSTITVTYKESANSTGYDVVLGKGSKKEHGETRPYQYGKYKKLNVKPGVCKAVFKNIPAGTYYAGVHSWNRTASENDNKVFSKWSNLETAKVK
;
A
#
# COMPACT_ATOMS: atom_id res chain seq x y z
N ASP A 1 -6.45 -21.81 11.01
CA ASP A 1 -6.18 -22.53 12.27
C ASP A 1 -4.70 -22.38 12.61
N GLU A 2 -4.35 -22.45 13.89
CA GLU A 2 -2.97 -22.49 14.34
C GLU A 2 -2.31 -23.82 13.98
N ALA A 3 -1.04 -23.75 13.52
CA ALA A 3 -0.22 -24.93 13.34
C ALA A 3 0.51 -25.26 14.66
N ASP A 4 0.47 -26.50 15.07
CA ASP A 4 1.08 -26.95 16.33
C ASP A 4 2.58 -26.66 16.35
N GLY A 5 3.06 -26.08 17.44
CA GLY A 5 4.46 -25.72 17.64
C GLY A 5 4.97 -24.56 16.74
N ALA A 6 4.10 -23.84 16.03
CA ALA A 6 4.49 -22.70 15.22
C ALA A 6 4.90 -21.50 16.10
N SER A 7 5.99 -20.82 15.71
CA SER A 7 6.39 -19.53 16.30
C SER A 7 5.84 -18.35 15.50
N GLY A 8 5.30 -18.60 14.31
CA GLY A 8 4.67 -17.60 13.46
C GLY A 8 4.46 -18.07 12.04
N TYR A 9 4.00 -17.15 11.19
CA TYR A 9 3.53 -17.41 9.85
C TYR A 9 4.08 -16.38 8.87
N ASP A 10 4.33 -16.82 7.64
CA ASP A 10 4.54 -15.94 6.51
C ASP A 10 3.39 -16.19 5.50
N TYR A 11 2.68 -15.11 5.13
CA TYR A 11 1.52 -15.14 4.24
C TYR A 11 1.89 -14.59 2.88
N VAL A 12 1.33 -15.17 1.83
CA VAL A 12 1.59 -14.78 0.44
C VAL A 12 0.27 -14.63 -0.30
N ILE A 13 0.19 -13.61 -1.16
CA ILE A 13 -0.78 -13.54 -2.25
C ILE A 13 -0.04 -13.57 -3.59
N SER A 14 -0.61 -14.29 -4.56
CA SER A 14 0.03 -14.58 -5.84
C SER A 14 -0.99 -14.61 -6.97
N THR A 15 -0.55 -14.43 -8.21
CA THR A 15 -1.33 -14.70 -9.41
C THR A 15 -1.24 -16.18 -9.84
N SER A 16 -0.31 -16.95 -9.28
CA SER A 16 -0.16 -18.38 -9.50
C SER A 16 -0.65 -19.18 -8.29
N LYS A 17 -1.30 -20.31 -8.55
CA LYS A 17 -1.68 -21.29 -7.53
C LYS A 17 -0.52 -22.17 -7.07
N ASP A 18 0.65 -22.09 -7.73
CA ASP A 18 1.84 -22.81 -7.32
C ASP A 18 2.64 -21.96 -6.30
N PRO A 19 2.75 -22.38 -5.02
CA PRO A 19 3.52 -21.65 -4.03
C PRO A 19 5.02 -21.57 -4.31
N SER A 20 5.56 -22.43 -5.20
CA SER A 20 6.97 -22.40 -5.61
C SER A 20 7.27 -21.28 -6.63
N ASP A 21 6.25 -20.76 -7.32
CA ASP A 21 6.36 -19.69 -8.29
C ASP A 21 6.55 -18.33 -7.60
N LYS A 22 7.81 -17.98 -7.38
CA LYS A 22 8.17 -16.75 -6.68
C LYS A 22 7.93 -15.48 -7.50
N GLU A 23 7.99 -15.59 -8.83
CA GLU A 23 7.81 -14.45 -9.73
C GLU A 23 6.34 -13.97 -9.80
N ALA A 24 5.41 -14.89 -9.57
CA ALA A 24 3.98 -14.57 -9.53
C ALA A 24 3.51 -13.96 -8.21
N ARG A 25 4.37 -13.84 -7.20
CA ARG A 25 4.01 -13.29 -5.90
C ARG A 25 3.76 -11.78 -5.99
N ILE A 26 2.58 -11.37 -5.57
CA ILE A 26 2.16 -9.97 -5.55
C ILE A 26 2.62 -9.28 -4.27
N ASP A 27 2.43 -9.95 -3.12
CA ASP A 27 2.85 -9.40 -1.83
C ASP A 27 3.08 -10.52 -0.80
N VAL A 28 3.90 -10.22 0.20
CA VAL A 28 4.27 -11.16 1.27
C VAL A 28 4.26 -10.45 2.61
N VAL A 29 3.46 -10.93 3.55
CA VAL A 29 3.44 -10.47 4.94
C VAL A 29 4.16 -11.50 5.79
N LYS A 30 5.33 -11.13 6.33
CA LYS A 30 6.22 -12.03 7.06
C LYS A 30 6.16 -11.82 8.57
N ASN A 31 6.60 -12.84 9.30
CA ASN A 31 6.79 -12.76 10.75
C ASN A 31 5.52 -12.45 11.55
N GLN A 32 4.38 -12.91 11.07
CA GLN A 32 3.12 -12.74 11.82
C GLN A 32 3.02 -13.81 12.92
N VAL A 33 2.70 -13.39 14.13
CA VAL A 33 2.38 -14.29 15.23
C VAL A 33 0.92 -14.71 15.15
N GLN A 34 0.05 -13.80 14.67
CA GLN A 34 -1.36 -14.07 14.51
C GLN A 34 -1.64 -14.96 13.29
N THR A 35 -2.75 -15.69 13.35
CA THR A 35 -3.28 -16.51 12.26
C THR A 35 -4.00 -15.69 11.17
N THR A 36 -3.80 -14.37 11.14
CA THR A 36 -4.38 -13.45 10.18
C THR A 36 -3.31 -12.53 9.61
N ALA A 37 -3.49 -12.14 8.34
CA ALA A 37 -2.66 -11.13 7.68
C ALA A 37 -3.54 -10.20 6.84
N ALA A 38 -3.14 -8.93 6.74
CA ALA A 38 -3.80 -7.94 5.90
C ALA A 38 -2.87 -7.51 4.77
N PHE A 39 -3.31 -7.69 3.55
CA PHE A 39 -2.64 -7.20 2.35
C PHE A 39 -3.29 -5.89 1.92
N LYS A 40 -2.46 -4.91 1.57
CA LYS A 40 -2.90 -3.58 1.15
C LYS A 40 -2.51 -3.34 -0.30
N TYR A 41 -3.27 -2.46 -0.96
CA TYR A 41 -3.00 -2.04 -2.36
C TYR A 41 -3.14 -3.17 -3.39
N VAL A 42 -3.89 -4.22 -3.06
CA VAL A 42 -4.17 -5.29 -4.02
C VAL A 42 -5.10 -4.77 -5.10
N GLN A 43 -4.67 -4.89 -6.35
CA GLN A 43 -5.39 -4.40 -7.52
C GLN A 43 -6.59 -5.31 -7.83
N GLN A 44 -7.50 -4.84 -8.70
CA GLN A 44 -8.54 -5.71 -9.24
C GLN A 44 -7.92 -6.93 -9.93
N GLY A 45 -8.44 -8.12 -9.67
CA GLY A 45 -7.93 -9.35 -10.24
C GLY A 45 -8.34 -10.59 -9.47
N THR A 46 -7.91 -11.74 -9.97
CA THR A 46 -8.03 -13.04 -9.29
C THR A 46 -6.67 -13.47 -8.77
N TYR A 47 -6.64 -13.90 -7.53
CA TYR A 47 -5.43 -14.21 -6.79
C TYR A 47 -5.58 -15.50 -6.00
N TYR A 48 -4.45 -15.97 -5.50
CA TYR A 48 -4.33 -17.13 -4.63
C TYR A 48 -3.61 -16.72 -3.34
N ALA A 49 -4.20 -17.08 -2.19
CA ALA A 49 -3.60 -16.87 -0.89
C ALA A 49 -3.12 -18.21 -0.33
N TYR A 50 -1.95 -18.20 0.25
CA TYR A 50 -1.37 -19.34 0.96
C TYR A 50 -0.40 -18.86 2.04
N CYS A 51 -0.10 -19.70 2.99
CA CYS A 51 0.85 -19.39 4.05
C CYS A 51 1.68 -20.62 4.40
N HIS A 52 2.76 -20.42 5.11
CA HIS A 52 3.45 -21.47 5.82
C HIS A 52 3.79 -21.03 7.26
N ALA A 53 3.71 -21.99 8.16
CA ALA A 53 4.19 -21.81 9.52
C ALA A 53 5.72 -21.90 9.56
N TRP A 54 6.32 -21.28 10.55
CA TRP A 54 7.73 -21.43 10.85
C TRP A 54 7.98 -21.51 12.35
N LYS A 55 9.04 -22.20 12.73
CA LYS A 55 9.60 -22.19 14.08
C LYS A 55 11.09 -21.87 14.03
N ARG A 56 11.70 -21.55 15.16
CA ARG A 56 13.15 -21.40 15.25
C ARG A 56 13.79 -22.70 15.75
N ASP A 57 14.90 -23.06 15.12
CA ASP A 57 15.76 -24.15 15.61
C ASP A 57 16.60 -23.71 16.82
N GLU A 58 17.42 -24.60 17.33
CA GLU A 58 18.32 -24.37 18.46
C GLU A 58 19.33 -23.21 18.22
N ASN A 59 19.61 -22.91 16.96
CA ASN A 59 20.49 -21.82 16.52
C ASN A 59 19.74 -20.51 16.25
N GLY A 60 18.43 -20.47 16.47
CA GLY A 60 17.57 -19.31 16.20
C GLY A 60 17.20 -19.13 14.73
N LYS A 61 17.59 -20.05 13.84
CA LYS A 61 17.26 -20.01 12.42
C LYS A 61 15.82 -20.45 12.17
N LYS A 62 15.13 -19.78 11.22
CA LYS A 62 13.79 -20.19 10.81
C LYS A 62 13.81 -21.52 10.07
N VAL A 63 12.98 -22.43 10.50
CA VAL A 63 12.62 -23.67 9.80
C VAL A 63 11.16 -23.53 9.40
N PHE A 64 10.87 -23.69 8.12
CA PHE A 64 9.54 -23.55 7.55
C PHE A 64 8.87 -24.93 7.42
N GLY A 65 7.58 -24.96 7.71
CA GLY A 65 6.70 -26.09 7.40
C GLY A 65 6.28 -26.07 5.93
N GLU A 66 5.47 -27.04 5.57
CA GLU A 66 4.83 -27.13 4.27
C GLU A 66 3.91 -25.93 4.03
N TRP A 67 3.65 -25.63 2.76
CA TRP A 67 2.65 -24.63 2.39
C TRP A 67 1.24 -25.11 2.75
N SER A 68 0.39 -24.19 3.18
CA SER A 68 -1.03 -24.46 3.37
C SER A 68 -1.70 -24.86 2.05
N ASN A 69 -2.95 -25.31 2.13
CA ASN A 69 -3.83 -25.30 0.98
C ASN A 69 -3.89 -23.90 0.36
N VAL A 70 -4.08 -23.87 -0.95
CA VAL A 70 -4.15 -22.63 -1.73
C VAL A 70 -5.60 -22.18 -1.80
N TYR A 71 -5.88 -20.94 -1.40
CA TYR A 71 -7.23 -20.37 -1.39
C TYR A 71 -7.37 -19.33 -2.49
N PRO A 72 -8.25 -19.57 -3.50
CA PRO A 72 -8.53 -18.58 -4.54
C PRO A 72 -9.44 -17.46 -4.01
N PHE A 73 -9.19 -16.21 -4.43
CA PHE A 73 -10.06 -15.08 -4.14
C PHE A 73 -9.99 -14.05 -5.27
N SER A 74 -10.98 -13.16 -5.34
CA SER A 74 -11.03 -12.10 -6.33
C SER A 74 -11.23 -10.74 -5.65
N VAL A 75 -10.51 -9.75 -6.16
CA VAL A 75 -10.73 -8.34 -5.84
C VAL A 75 -11.57 -7.76 -7.00
N THR A 76 -12.80 -7.40 -6.72
CA THR A 76 -13.80 -7.00 -7.75
C THR A 76 -13.93 -5.48 -7.90
N ALA A 77 -13.40 -4.68 -6.95
CA ALA A 77 -13.41 -3.23 -7.09
C ALA A 77 -12.54 -2.80 -8.27
N ILE A 78 -13.08 -1.92 -9.09
CA ILE A 78 -12.34 -1.31 -10.19
C ILE A 78 -11.17 -0.53 -9.60
N THR A 79 -9.95 -0.84 -10.04
CA THR A 79 -8.76 -0.05 -9.70
C THR A 79 -8.89 1.33 -10.35
N PRO A 80 -8.83 2.43 -9.58
CA PRO A 80 -8.90 3.75 -10.16
C PRO A 80 -7.63 4.09 -10.94
N ASP A 81 -7.75 5.02 -11.88
CA ASP A 81 -6.60 5.54 -12.61
C ASP A 81 -5.65 6.28 -11.69
N THR A 82 -4.37 6.29 -12.03
CA THR A 82 -3.32 7.01 -11.31
C THR A 82 -3.54 8.51 -11.42
N PRO A 83 -3.65 9.26 -10.32
CA PRO A 83 -3.75 10.72 -10.37
C PRO A 83 -2.42 11.36 -10.78
N GLU A 84 -2.50 12.62 -11.25
CA GLU A 84 -1.35 13.42 -11.65
C GLU A 84 -1.23 14.65 -10.74
N ILE A 85 -0.06 14.88 -10.13
CA ILE A 85 0.22 16.16 -9.45
C ILE A 85 0.51 17.21 -10.50
N LEU A 86 -0.30 18.27 -10.50
CA LEU A 86 -0.17 19.42 -11.40
C LEU A 86 0.76 20.49 -10.84
N SER A 87 0.77 20.67 -9.52
CA SER A 87 1.69 21.61 -8.89
C SER A 87 1.86 21.35 -7.39
N VAL A 88 3.06 21.69 -6.89
CA VAL A 88 3.34 21.81 -5.46
C VAL A 88 3.90 23.19 -5.19
N LYS A 89 3.21 23.97 -4.34
CA LYS A 89 3.59 25.35 -4.02
C LYS A 89 3.90 25.46 -2.52
N THR A 90 5.01 26.12 -2.19
CA THR A 90 5.42 26.42 -0.82
C THR A 90 5.28 27.92 -0.55
N LYS A 91 4.61 28.28 0.57
CA LYS A 91 4.53 29.66 1.08
C LYS A 91 4.76 29.63 2.58
N GLY A 92 5.92 30.14 3.04
CA GLY A 92 6.36 29.98 4.43
C GLY A 92 6.38 28.49 4.82
N SER A 93 5.74 28.16 5.92
CA SER A 93 5.59 26.77 6.42
C SER A 93 4.38 26.02 5.84
N THR A 94 3.78 26.52 4.75
CA THR A 94 2.60 25.89 4.12
C THR A 94 2.97 25.30 2.78
N ILE A 95 2.61 24.03 2.57
CA ILE A 95 2.72 23.34 1.27
C ILE A 95 1.31 23.07 0.74
N THR A 96 1.08 23.46 -0.51
CA THR A 96 -0.18 23.20 -1.22
C THR A 96 0.11 22.27 -2.40
N VAL A 97 -0.55 21.12 -2.42
CA VAL A 97 -0.52 20.15 -3.53
C VAL A 97 -1.81 20.27 -4.32
N THR A 98 -1.70 20.46 -5.62
CA THR A 98 -2.84 20.46 -6.55
C THR A 98 -2.66 19.32 -7.54
N TYR A 99 -3.71 18.55 -7.77
CA TYR A 99 -3.67 17.36 -8.63
C TYR A 99 -4.92 17.28 -9.52
N LYS A 100 -4.82 16.48 -10.56
CA LYS A 100 -5.92 16.16 -11.47
C LYS A 100 -6.70 14.97 -10.93
N GLU A 101 -8.01 14.99 -11.07
CA GLU A 101 -8.85 13.84 -10.80
C GLU A 101 -8.52 12.68 -11.73
N SER A 102 -8.71 11.49 -11.21
CA SER A 102 -8.57 10.25 -11.96
C SER A 102 -9.91 9.53 -12.10
N ALA A 103 -10.09 8.81 -13.20
CA ALA A 103 -11.30 8.04 -13.43
C ALA A 103 -11.44 6.92 -12.38
N ASN A 104 -12.69 6.49 -12.16
CA ASN A 104 -13.05 5.41 -11.25
C ASN A 104 -12.62 5.64 -9.79
N SER A 105 -12.30 6.87 -9.38
CA SER A 105 -11.94 7.19 -8.01
C SER A 105 -13.15 7.60 -7.17
N THR A 106 -13.19 7.15 -5.93
CA THR A 106 -14.15 7.60 -4.91
C THR A 106 -13.49 8.43 -3.82
N GLY A 107 -12.17 8.62 -3.90
CA GLY A 107 -11.41 9.48 -3.02
C GLY A 107 -9.92 9.43 -3.28
N TYR A 108 -9.19 10.28 -2.55
CA TYR A 108 -7.76 10.47 -2.68
C TYR A 108 -7.10 10.48 -1.30
N ASP A 109 -5.88 9.98 -1.24
CA ASP A 109 -5.00 10.19 -0.10
C ASP A 109 -3.77 10.97 -0.60
N VAL A 110 -3.48 12.11 0.02
CA VAL A 110 -2.38 13.01 -0.32
C VAL A 110 -1.38 13.03 0.82
N VAL A 111 -0.10 12.82 0.54
CA VAL A 111 0.93 12.76 1.57
C VAL A 111 2.17 13.59 1.20
N LEU A 112 2.93 13.98 2.24
CA LEU A 112 4.25 14.58 2.13
C LEU A 112 5.26 13.67 2.85
N GLY A 113 6.04 12.91 2.08
CA GLY A 113 7.11 12.07 2.61
C GLY A 113 8.38 12.86 2.86
N LYS A 114 9.20 12.46 3.84
CA LYS A 114 10.56 12.98 4.04
C LYS A 114 11.59 12.32 3.11
N GLY A 115 11.17 11.33 2.35
CA GLY A 115 11.94 10.63 1.33
C GLY A 115 11.02 9.97 0.32
N SER A 116 11.62 9.28 -0.63
CA SER A 116 10.93 8.41 -1.58
C SER A 116 11.59 7.04 -1.60
N LYS A 117 10.85 6.01 -1.97
CA LYS A 117 11.37 4.64 -2.16
C LYS A 117 10.70 3.98 -3.36
N LYS A 118 11.42 3.03 -3.96
CA LYS A 118 10.83 2.11 -4.94
C LYS A 118 10.28 0.88 -4.21
N GLU A 119 9.02 0.58 -4.47
CA GLU A 119 8.32 -0.56 -3.86
C GLU A 119 7.13 -0.93 -4.75
N HIS A 120 6.85 -2.23 -4.92
CA HIS A 120 5.76 -2.73 -5.77
C HIS A 120 5.76 -2.16 -7.20
N GLY A 121 6.96 -2.02 -7.79
CA GLY A 121 7.12 -1.54 -9.18
C GLY A 121 6.83 -0.04 -9.39
N GLU A 122 6.70 0.74 -8.32
CA GLU A 122 6.47 2.18 -8.39
C GLU A 122 7.39 2.96 -7.44
N THR A 123 7.52 4.27 -7.67
CA THR A 123 8.19 5.18 -6.73
C THR A 123 7.12 5.87 -5.89
N ARG A 124 7.26 5.80 -4.57
CA ARG A 124 6.27 6.31 -3.62
C ARG A 124 6.89 7.19 -2.54
N PRO A 125 6.10 8.13 -1.94
CA PRO A 125 6.56 8.88 -0.77
C PRO A 125 6.84 7.94 0.41
N TYR A 126 7.86 8.26 1.17
CA TYR A 126 8.29 7.47 2.32
C TYR A 126 8.42 8.34 3.57
N GLN A 127 8.15 7.78 4.76
CA GLN A 127 8.21 8.48 6.06
C GLN A 127 7.33 9.74 6.12
N TYR A 128 6.08 9.66 5.70
CA TYR A 128 5.14 10.78 5.75
C TYR A 128 4.49 10.99 7.12
N GLY A 129 4.45 10.01 8.01
CA GLY A 129 3.91 10.13 9.38
C GLY A 129 2.59 10.88 9.46
N LYS A 130 2.59 12.03 10.16
CA LYS A 130 1.41 12.90 10.31
C LYS A 130 1.09 13.78 9.08
N TYR A 131 2.00 13.89 8.12
CA TYR A 131 1.83 14.75 6.94
C TYR A 131 1.04 14.02 5.85
N LYS A 132 -0.23 13.74 6.15
CA LYS A 132 -1.18 13.04 5.30
C LYS A 132 -2.56 13.67 5.36
N LYS A 133 -3.24 13.76 4.23
CA LYS A 133 -4.65 14.09 4.07
C LYS A 133 -5.33 12.88 3.47
N LEU A 134 -6.01 12.12 4.29
CA LEU A 134 -6.70 10.90 3.88
C LEU A 134 -8.16 11.21 3.59
N ASN A 135 -8.76 10.40 2.71
CA ASN A 135 -10.17 10.48 2.35
C ASN A 135 -10.58 11.85 1.78
N VAL A 136 -9.69 12.48 1.00
CA VAL A 136 -10.05 13.69 0.26
C VAL A 136 -11.12 13.33 -0.77
N LYS A 137 -12.24 14.05 -0.75
CA LYS A 137 -13.38 13.78 -1.65
C LYS A 137 -13.05 14.15 -3.10
N PRO A 138 -13.66 13.48 -4.09
CA PRO A 138 -13.64 13.93 -5.48
C PRO A 138 -14.10 15.40 -5.60
N GLY A 139 -13.64 16.10 -6.61
CA GLY A 139 -13.94 17.52 -6.83
C GLY A 139 -13.06 18.50 -6.03
N VAL A 140 -12.35 18.05 -4.98
CA VAL A 140 -11.49 18.92 -4.18
C VAL A 140 -10.17 19.25 -4.86
N CYS A 141 -9.51 18.29 -5.48
CA CYS A 141 -8.26 18.41 -6.28
C CYS A 141 -7.11 19.18 -5.62
N LYS A 142 -7.15 19.35 -4.29
CA LYS A 142 -6.23 20.20 -3.55
C LYS A 142 -6.04 19.69 -2.13
N ALA A 143 -4.79 19.66 -1.65
CA ALA A 143 -4.46 19.42 -0.25
C ALA A 143 -3.53 20.51 0.28
N VAL A 144 -3.83 21.04 1.47
CA VAL A 144 -3.05 22.09 2.12
C VAL A 144 -2.49 21.54 3.43
N PHE A 145 -1.18 21.60 3.56
CA PHE A 145 -0.44 21.21 4.76
C PHE A 145 0.15 22.46 5.39
N LYS A 146 -0.20 22.73 6.64
CA LYS A 146 0.26 23.91 7.41
C LYS A 146 1.25 23.49 8.49
N ASN A 147 2.06 24.45 8.94
CA ASN A 147 3.05 24.28 10.01
C ASN A 147 4.04 23.15 9.70
N ILE A 148 4.51 23.11 8.45
CA ILE A 148 5.50 22.15 7.99
C ILE A 148 6.88 22.68 8.39
N PRO A 149 7.68 21.90 9.15
CA PRO A 149 9.05 22.28 9.50
C PRO A 149 9.92 22.49 8.27
N ALA A 150 11.03 23.23 8.45
CA ALA A 150 12.05 23.37 7.41
C ALA A 150 12.55 21.99 6.95
N GLY A 151 12.74 21.84 5.66
CA GLY A 151 13.17 20.57 5.05
C GLY A 151 12.68 20.38 3.63
N THR A 152 13.09 19.27 3.03
CA THR A 152 12.64 18.82 1.70
C THR A 152 11.59 17.72 1.88
N TYR A 153 10.52 17.81 1.13
CA TYR A 153 9.38 16.89 1.16
C TYR A 153 9.05 16.39 -0.23
N TYR A 154 8.55 15.17 -0.31
CA TYR A 154 8.11 14.50 -1.53
C TYR A 154 6.60 14.34 -1.48
N ALA A 155 5.90 15.12 -2.30
CA ALA A 155 4.45 15.04 -2.40
C ALA A 155 4.06 13.87 -3.30
N GLY A 156 3.07 13.11 -2.88
CA GLY A 156 2.45 12.05 -3.66
C GLY A 156 0.95 11.99 -3.39
N VAL A 157 0.22 11.58 -4.41
CA VAL A 157 -1.23 11.36 -4.36
C VAL A 157 -1.52 9.98 -4.90
N HIS A 158 -2.40 9.23 -4.26
CA HIS A 158 -3.04 8.09 -4.89
C HIS A 158 -4.56 8.20 -4.73
N SER A 159 -5.26 7.74 -5.72
CA SER A 159 -6.71 7.59 -5.67
C SER A 159 -7.08 6.23 -5.10
N TRP A 160 -8.29 6.10 -4.63
CA TRP A 160 -8.84 4.83 -4.20
C TRP A 160 -10.31 4.70 -4.60
N ASN A 161 -10.73 3.44 -4.75
CA ASN A 161 -12.11 3.05 -4.90
C ASN A 161 -12.45 2.05 -3.79
N ARG A 162 -13.72 1.93 -3.43
CA ARG A 162 -14.15 0.95 -2.44
C ARG A 162 -14.73 -0.28 -3.11
N THR A 163 -14.46 -1.45 -2.54
CA THR A 163 -15.15 -2.67 -2.95
C THR A 163 -16.60 -2.60 -2.50
N ALA A 164 -17.49 -3.18 -3.29
CA ALA A 164 -18.88 -3.39 -2.88
C ALA A 164 -19.02 -4.55 -1.86
N SER A 165 -17.92 -5.07 -1.33
CA SER A 165 -17.90 -6.16 -0.36
C SER A 165 -18.23 -5.68 1.05
N GLU A 166 -18.66 -6.57 1.90
CA GLU A 166 -18.99 -6.30 3.32
C GLU A 166 -17.82 -5.62 4.10
N ASN A 167 -16.59 -5.84 3.68
CA ASN A 167 -15.41 -5.26 4.32
C ASN A 167 -15.08 -3.83 3.85
N ASP A 168 -15.77 -3.30 2.84
CA ASP A 168 -15.59 -1.94 2.30
C ASP A 168 -14.11 -1.53 2.12
N ASN A 169 -13.30 -2.47 1.67
CA ASN A 169 -11.87 -2.28 1.50
C ASN A 169 -11.58 -1.33 0.35
N LYS A 170 -10.59 -0.47 0.54
CA LYS A 170 -10.07 0.40 -0.51
C LYS A 170 -9.18 -0.38 -1.47
N VAL A 171 -9.41 -0.22 -2.77
CA VAL A 171 -8.47 -0.56 -3.84
C VAL A 171 -7.81 0.73 -4.29
N PHE A 172 -6.49 0.75 -4.32
CA PHE A 172 -5.72 1.97 -4.60
C PHE A 172 -5.14 1.95 -6.01
N SER A 173 -5.04 3.12 -6.62
CA SER A 173 -4.20 3.34 -7.80
C SER A 173 -2.71 3.21 -7.45
N LYS A 174 -1.85 3.22 -8.45
CA LYS A 174 -0.44 3.58 -8.27
C LYS A 174 -0.33 5.02 -7.73
N TRP A 175 0.83 5.33 -7.14
CA TRP A 175 1.14 6.69 -6.75
C TRP A 175 1.35 7.57 -7.99
N SER A 176 0.96 8.84 -7.89
CA SER A 176 1.21 9.87 -8.89
C SER A 176 2.71 10.04 -9.17
N ASN A 177 3.04 10.86 -10.16
CA ASN A 177 4.35 11.49 -10.20
C ASN A 177 4.67 12.10 -8.83
N LEU A 178 5.94 12.02 -8.41
CA LEU A 178 6.39 12.65 -7.17
C LEU A 178 6.92 14.05 -7.49
N GLU A 179 6.44 15.02 -6.71
CA GLU A 179 6.91 16.40 -6.77
C GLU A 179 7.57 16.80 -5.46
N THR A 180 8.63 17.58 -5.54
CA THR A 180 9.36 18.05 -4.36
C THR A 180 8.91 19.41 -3.90
N ALA A 181 8.87 19.60 -2.58
CA ALA A 181 8.64 20.89 -1.93
C ALA A 181 9.75 21.16 -0.92
N LYS A 182 10.27 22.39 -0.90
CA LYS A 182 11.27 22.83 0.08
C LYS A 182 10.69 23.94 0.96
N VAL A 183 10.68 23.71 2.27
CA VAL A 183 10.38 24.70 3.30
C VAL A 183 11.72 25.20 3.86
N LYS A 184 11.92 26.52 3.85
CA LYS A 184 13.12 27.19 4.40
C LYS A 184 12.97 27.46 5.88
#